data_a2b9b233e7841cb30832d5d511687613
#
_entry.id   a2b9b233e7841cb30832d5d511687613
#
_cell.length_a   1.000
_cell.length_b   1.000
_cell.length_c   1.000
_cell.angle_alpha   90.00
_cell.angle_beta   90.00
_cell.angle_gamma   90.00
#
_symmetry.space_group_name_H-M   'P 1'
#
loop_
_entity.id
_entity.type
_entity.pdbx_description
1 polymer ?
#
loop_
_entity_poly.entity_id
_entity_poly.type
_entity_poly.pdbx_seq_one_letter_code
_entity_poly.pdbx_strand_id
1 'polypeptide(L)'
;MQALLHFLVLIIRCAPAFFRSHNEQAIVELALRQQLATYNQKKTKPRITPLDRVFWVALLQFWPRWKRVLVIVEPDTVVRWHRKGFRLYWRWISKRGPGRPPLTAEIQELIRLFALENKWGARKIHAELGKLGFTVSLATVSRYMPKHPRDRGKQQRWMPFFRNHRDGIAAMDFFVVPTITFRLLYVWFVIDHERRRIIHINVTTNPTAQWVVQQLRVSFPDDLAPEYLIFDNDTRPTQSQALGKLRLPAIFSGDVSTSIESLGITPKRTAFRSPWQNGTAERWVGSCKREVVDHVIVLNEDHLRRLLREYVTYYNAERVHTVIRDAPEARAIEERPSPSANVVGLPRVGGLHHRYAW
;
A
#
# COMPACT_ATOMS: atom_id res chain seq x y z
N MET A 1 -27.83 16.95 40.51
CA MET A 1 -27.07 16.91 41.77
C MET A 1 -27.46 15.71 42.63
N GLN A 2 -28.76 15.44 42.91
CA GLN A 2 -29.20 14.30 43.72
C GLN A 2 -28.75 12.94 43.21
N ALA A 3 -28.77 12.67 41.90
CA ALA A 3 -28.33 11.41 41.30
C ALA A 3 -26.83 11.13 41.48
N LEU A 4 -26.01 12.17 41.42
CA LEU A 4 -24.55 12.07 41.63
C LEU A 4 -24.22 11.78 43.11
N LEU A 5 -24.94 12.44 44.01
CA LEU A 5 -24.81 12.21 45.45
C LEU A 5 -25.22 10.79 45.83
N HIS A 6 -26.32 10.28 45.27
CA HIS A 6 -26.77 8.89 45.48
C HIS A 6 -25.74 7.87 44.94
N PHE A 7 -25.13 8.15 43.80
CA PHE A 7 -24.11 7.29 43.21
C PHE A 7 -22.83 7.27 44.07
N LEU A 8 -22.39 8.44 44.53
CA LEU A 8 -21.22 8.59 45.40
C LEU A 8 -21.45 7.89 46.75
N VAL A 9 -22.65 8.06 47.35
CA VAL A 9 -23.06 7.36 48.59
C VAL A 9 -23.12 5.85 48.37
N LEU A 10 -23.55 5.37 47.20
CA LEU A 10 -23.57 3.96 46.86
C LEU A 10 -22.16 3.37 46.78
N ILE A 11 -21.23 4.09 46.13
CA ILE A 11 -19.81 3.68 46.02
C ILE A 11 -19.18 3.66 47.42
N ILE A 12 -19.39 4.69 48.24
CA ILE A 12 -18.83 4.76 49.62
C ILE A 12 -19.39 3.64 50.50
N ARG A 13 -20.70 3.33 50.41
CA ARG A 13 -21.30 2.22 51.15
C ARG A 13 -20.83 0.86 50.69
N CYS A 14 -20.39 0.69 49.45
CA CYS A 14 -19.88 -0.57 48.90
C CYS A 14 -18.36 -0.70 49.05
N ALA A 15 -17.62 0.36 49.35
CA ALA A 15 -16.18 0.32 49.58
C ALA A 15 -15.73 -0.71 50.61
N PRO A 16 -16.43 -0.92 51.79
CA PRO A 16 -16.05 -1.96 52.73
C PRO A 16 -16.24 -3.39 52.19
N ALA A 17 -17.12 -3.61 51.22
CA ALA A 17 -17.32 -4.91 50.59
C ALA A 17 -16.15 -5.32 49.67
N PHE A 18 -15.40 -4.37 49.16
CA PHE A 18 -14.19 -4.63 48.40
C PHE A 18 -12.98 -5.13 49.21
N PHE A 19 -12.99 -4.88 50.53
CA PHE A 19 -11.90 -5.27 51.42
C PHE A 19 -12.11 -6.62 52.10
N ARG A 20 -13.21 -7.34 51.83
CA ARG A 20 -13.47 -8.68 52.36
C ARG A 20 -13.05 -9.74 51.35
N SER A 21 -12.64 -10.94 51.80
CA SER A 21 -12.14 -12.08 51.03
C SER A 21 -13.12 -12.67 49.98
N HIS A 22 -14.31 -12.12 49.82
CA HIS A 22 -15.34 -12.50 48.84
C HIS A 22 -15.55 -11.41 47.76
N ASN A 23 -14.46 -10.89 47.21
CA ASN A 23 -14.51 -9.77 46.25
C ASN A 23 -15.44 -10.03 45.04
N GLU A 24 -15.50 -11.25 44.52
CA GLU A 24 -16.39 -11.58 43.38
C GLU A 24 -17.88 -11.52 43.78
N GLN A 25 -18.24 -12.01 44.99
CA GLN A 25 -19.63 -11.96 45.43
C GLN A 25 -20.10 -10.53 45.68
N ALA A 26 -19.25 -9.70 46.27
CA ALA A 26 -19.55 -8.27 46.49
C ALA A 26 -19.76 -7.51 45.17
N ILE A 27 -18.95 -7.78 44.14
CA ILE A 27 -19.10 -7.16 42.81
C ILE A 27 -20.38 -7.63 42.11
N VAL A 28 -20.69 -8.93 42.18
CA VAL A 28 -21.94 -9.49 41.66
C VAL A 28 -23.15 -8.86 42.33
N GLU A 29 -23.14 -8.77 43.66
CA GLU A 29 -24.22 -8.17 44.44
C GLU A 29 -24.39 -6.67 44.10
N LEU A 30 -23.31 -5.92 43.99
CA LEU A 30 -23.32 -4.53 43.58
C LEU A 30 -23.92 -4.35 42.18
N ALA A 31 -23.50 -5.18 41.23
CA ALA A 31 -23.99 -5.15 39.87
C ALA A 31 -25.47 -5.49 39.76
N LEU A 32 -25.93 -6.46 40.52
CA LEU A 32 -27.36 -6.84 40.62
C LEU A 32 -28.20 -5.74 41.27
N ARG A 33 -27.73 -5.16 42.39
CA ARG A 33 -28.40 -4.03 43.04
C ARG A 33 -28.53 -2.82 42.13
N GLN A 34 -27.52 -2.51 41.36
CA GLN A 34 -27.56 -1.43 40.40
C GLN A 34 -28.62 -1.69 39.29
N GLN A 35 -28.73 -2.91 38.82
CA GLN A 35 -29.75 -3.28 37.85
C GLN A 35 -31.16 -3.24 38.47
N LEU A 36 -31.31 -3.70 39.67
CA LEU A 36 -32.58 -3.66 40.41
C LEU A 36 -33.05 -2.21 40.65
N ALA A 37 -32.14 -1.31 41.01
CA ALA A 37 -32.42 0.10 41.13
C ALA A 37 -32.88 0.73 39.82
N THR A 38 -32.31 0.32 38.70
CA THR A 38 -32.70 0.76 37.36
C THR A 38 -34.04 0.17 36.90
N TYR A 39 -34.35 -1.08 37.31
CA TYR A 39 -35.58 -1.80 36.98
C TYR A 39 -36.78 -1.30 37.77
N ASN A 40 -36.60 -0.95 39.06
CA ASN A 40 -37.66 -0.42 39.95
C ASN A 40 -38.16 1.00 39.58
N GLN A 41 -37.57 1.63 38.58
CA GLN A 41 -38.20 2.81 37.94
C GLN A 41 -39.48 2.34 37.23
N LYS A 42 -40.65 2.66 37.80
CA LYS A 42 -42.02 2.26 37.37
C LYS A 42 -42.41 2.53 35.90
N LYS A 43 -41.57 2.21 34.93
CA LYS A 43 -41.78 2.39 33.51
C LYS A 43 -41.51 1.12 32.75
N THR A 44 -42.30 0.86 31.71
CA THR A 44 -42.26 -0.33 30.84
C THR A 44 -40.90 -0.61 30.22
N LYS A 45 -39.99 0.34 30.17
CA LYS A 45 -38.58 0.16 29.73
C LYS A 45 -37.64 0.91 30.71
N PRO A 46 -36.69 0.25 31.37
CA PRO A 46 -35.74 0.91 32.26
C PRO A 46 -34.90 1.93 31.50
N ARG A 47 -34.85 3.17 31.99
CA ARG A 47 -34.04 4.24 31.41
C ARG A 47 -32.64 4.19 32.00
N ILE A 48 -31.66 3.86 31.17
CA ILE A 48 -30.26 3.83 31.53
C ILE A 48 -29.70 5.25 31.54
N THR A 49 -29.32 5.72 32.72
CA THR A 49 -28.73 7.04 32.91
C THR A 49 -27.26 7.11 32.46
N PRO A 50 -26.67 8.30 32.28
CA PRO A 50 -25.23 8.41 32.04
C PRO A 50 -24.38 7.80 33.15
N LEU A 51 -24.83 7.84 34.41
CA LEU A 51 -24.12 7.25 35.57
C LEU A 51 -24.11 5.73 35.51
N ASP A 52 -25.21 5.10 35.13
CA ASP A 52 -25.26 3.67 34.91
C ASP A 52 -24.28 3.20 33.86
N ARG A 53 -24.13 3.98 32.77
CA ARG A 53 -23.16 3.71 31.72
C ARG A 53 -21.71 3.78 32.21
N VAL A 54 -21.39 4.79 33.03
CA VAL A 54 -20.07 4.93 33.65
C VAL A 54 -19.80 3.76 34.61
N PHE A 55 -20.78 3.37 35.42
CA PHE A 55 -20.66 2.22 36.31
C PHE A 55 -20.30 0.94 35.54
N TRP A 56 -21.03 0.61 34.46
CA TRP A 56 -20.78 -0.60 33.68
C TRP A 56 -19.45 -0.53 32.91
N VAL A 57 -19.07 0.64 32.46
CA VAL A 57 -17.76 0.84 31.80
C VAL A 57 -16.62 0.70 32.81
N ALA A 58 -16.78 1.17 34.04
CA ALA A 58 -15.80 0.95 35.11
C ALA A 58 -15.70 -0.53 35.47
N LEU A 59 -16.83 -1.21 35.60
CA LEU A 59 -16.86 -2.64 35.94
C LEU A 59 -16.18 -3.49 34.85
N LEU A 60 -16.33 -3.15 33.58
CA LEU A 60 -15.65 -3.79 32.46
C LEU A 60 -14.11 -3.73 32.62
N GLN A 61 -13.57 -2.65 33.19
CA GLN A 61 -12.12 -2.49 33.37
C GLN A 61 -11.57 -3.32 34.54
N PHE A 62 -12.35 -3.41 35.61
CA PHE A 62 -11.85 -3.99 36.84
C PHE A 62 -12.23 -5.45 37.04
N TRP A 63 -13.24 -5.98 36.32
CA TRP A 63 -13.73 -7.31 36.54
C TRP A 63 -13.95 -8.14 35.26
N PRO A 64 -13.13 -9.18 35.00
CA PRO A 64 -13.20 -9.95 33.75
C PRO A 64 -14.54 -10.67 33.52
N ARG A 65 -15.26 -11.02 34.60
CA ARG A 65 -16.52 -11.78 34.52
C ARG A 65 -17.78 -10.91 34.44
N TRP A 66 -17.65 -9.59 34.25
CA TRP A 66 -18.76 -8.63 34.22
C TRP A 66 -19.91 -8.99 33.28
N LYS A 67 -19.61 -9.73 32.19
CA LYS A 67 -20.63 -10.15 31.19
C LYS A 67 -21.69 -11.09 31.80
N ARG A 68 -21.34 -11.87 32.83
CA ARG A 68 -22.22 -12.91 33.41
C ARG A 68 -23.37 -12.34 34.25
N VAL A 69 -23.23 -11.12 34.73
CA VAL A 69 -24.23 -10.47 35.58
C VAL A 69 -25.08 -9.42 34.86
N LEU A 70 -24.85 -9.24 33.57
CA LEU A 70 -25.64 -8.34 32.76
C LEU A 70 -27.00 -8.96 32.42
N VAL A 71 -28.09 -8.29 32.81
CA VAL A 71 -29.47 -8.69 32.52
C VAL A 71 -30.18 -7.63 31.66
N ILE A 72 -30.00 -6.33 31.97
CA ILE A 72 -30.74 -5.23 31.34
C ILE A 72 -30.10 -4.76 30.03
N VAL A 73 -28.79 -4.97 29.87
CA VAL A 73 -28.00 -4.45 28.78
C VAL A 73 -27.14 -5.55 28.15
N GLU A 74 -27.09 -5.59 26.81
CA GLU A 74 -26.19 -6.51 26.14
C GLU A 74 -24.71 -6.10 26.32
N PRO A 75 -23.79 -7.08 26.47
CA PRO A 75 -22.35 -6.81 26.60
C PRO A 75 -21.79 -5.88 25.52
N ASP A 76 -22.22 -6.04 24.28
CA ASP A 76 -21.77 -5.20 23.17
C ASP A 76 -22.17 -3.73 23.33
N THR A 77 -23.27 -3.46 24.01
CA THR A 77 -23.69 -2.10 24.31
C THR A 77 -22.75 -1.43 25.30
N VAL A 78 -22.28 -2.14 26.33
CA VAL A 78 -21.30 -1.63 27.29
C VAL A 78 -19.96 -1.35 26.59
N VAL A 79 -19.50 -2.27 25.74
CA VAL A 79 -18.28 -2.09 24.93
C VAL A 79 -18.42 -0.88 24.02
N ARG A 80 -19.60 -0.65 23.46
CA ARG A 80 -19.87 0.53 22.60
C ARG A 80 -19.80 1.82 23.40
N TRP A 81 -20.30 1.84 24.65
CA TRP A 81 -20.18 3.00 25.54
C TRP A 81 -18.72 3.28 25.89
N HIS A 82 -17.94 2.25 26.23
CA HIS A 82 -16.51 2.38 26.49
C HIS A 82 -15.78 2.99 25.27
N ARG A 83 -16.01 2.44 24.07
CA ARG A 83 -15.40 2.95 22.81
C ARG A 83 -15.79 4.42 22.56
N LYS A 84 -17.05 4.78 22.84
CA LYS A 84 -17.52 6.16 22.70
C LYS A 84 -16.83 7.10 23.70
N GLY A 85 -16.77 6.71 24.96
CA GLY A 85 -16.10 7.43 26.04
C GLY A 85 -14.60 7.60 25.76
N PHE A 86 -13.92 6.53 25.37
CA PHE A 86 -12.52 6.53 24.96
C PHE A 86 -12.27 7.52 23.80
N ARG A 87 -13.12 7.49 22.78
CA ARG A 87 -13.02 8.43 21.64
C ARG A 87 -13.23 9.88 22.06
N LEU A 88 -14.16 10.16 22.96
CA LEU A 88 -14.41 11.50 23.48
C LEU A 88 -13.25 12.00 24.33
N TYR A 89 -12.71 11.14 25.21
CA TYR A 89 -11.54 11.42 26.03
C TYR A 89 -10.32 11.79 25.19
N TRP A 90 -9.99 10.93 24.21
CA TRP A 90 -8.87 11.21 23.32
C TRP A 90 -9.10 12.43 22.44
N ARG A 91 -10.32 12.69 21.98
CA ARG A 91 -10.65 13.92 21.27
C ARG A 91 -10.46 15.17 22.13
N TRP A 92 -10.75 15.06 23.42
CA TRP A 92 -10.56 16.16 24.37
C TRP A 92 -9.08 16.41 24.65
N ILE A 93 -8.30 15.36 24.95
CA ILE A 93 -6.85 15.47 25.17
C ILE A 93 -6.11 15.86 23.89
N SER A 94 -6.50 15.31 22.73
CA SER A 94 -5.89 15.58 21.43
C SER A 94 -6.33 16.91 20.81
N LYS A 95 -6.98 17.79 21.55
CA LYS A 95 -7.25 19.15 21.07
C LYS A 95 -5.91 19.82 20.76
N ARG A 96 -5.55 19.83 19.48
CA ARG A 96 -4.41 20.60 19.00
C ARG A 96 -4.71 22.07 19.26
N GLY A 97 -3.77 22.77 19.86
CA GLY A 97 -3.79 24.23 19.90
C GLY A 97 -3.86 24.84 18.49
N PRO A 98 -4.04 26.14 18.36
CA PRO A 98 -3.99 26.79 17.07
C PRO A 98 -2.68 26.38 16.38
N GLY A 99 -2.80 25.70 15.21
CA GLY A 99 -1.66 25.24 14.46
C GLY A 99 -0.79 26.40 13.98
N ARG A 100 0.31 26.11 13.28
CA ARG A 100 1.12 27.14 12.63
C ARG A 100 0.22 28.06 11.80
N PRO A 101 0.39 29.39 11.91
CA PRO A 101 -0.40 30.35 11.15
C PRO A 101 -0.41 30.01 9.65
N PRO A 102 -1.53 30.15 8.95
CA PRO A 102 -1.58 29.96 7.51
C PRO A 102 -0.60 30.93 6.82
N LEU A 103 -0.13 30.54 5.65
CA LEU A 103 0.69 31.40 4.80
C LEU A 103 -0.10 32.65 4.43
N THR A 104 0.57 33.81 4.32
CA THR A 104 -0.08 35.05 3.92
C THR A 104 -0.78 34.92 2.56
N ALA A 105 -1.91 35.62 2.38
CA ALA A 105 -2.68 35.55 1.14
C ALA A 105 -1.82 35.92 -0.10
N GLU A 106 -0.99 36.94 0.05
CA GLU A 106 -0.06 37.40 -0.98
C GLU A 106 0.84 36.29 -1.51
N ILE A 107 1.50 35.55 -0.64
CA ILE A 107 2.40 34.45 -1.05
C ILE A 107 1.59 33.29 -1.70
N GLN A 108 0.37 33.04 -1.22
CA GLN A 108 -0.50 32.04 -1.83
C GLN A 108 -0.89 32.42 -3.25
N GLU A 109 -1.21 33.69 -3.49
CA GLU A 109 -1.55 34.22 -4.81
C GLU A 109 -0.35 34.18 -5.75
N LEU A 110 0.85 34.58 -5.29
CA LEU A 110 2.08 34.46 -6.08
C LEU A 110 2.39 33.02 -6.49
N ILE A 111 2.21 32.07 -5.56
CA ILE A 111 2.39 30.64 -5.88
C ILE A 111 1.42 30.22 -6.99
N ARG A 112 0.16 30.63 -6.91
CA ARG A 112 -0.86 30.31 -7.92
C ARG A 112 -0.57 30.97 -9.25
N LEU A 113 -0.22 32.25 -9.24
CA LEU A 113 0.13 33.02 -10.43
C LEU A 113 1.30 32.36 -11.18
N PHE A 114 2.42 32.09 -10.50
CA PHE A 114 3.60 31.46 -11.10
C PHE A 114 3.32 30.05 -11.61
N ALA A 115 2.45 29.31 -10.95
CA ALA A 115 2.08 27.98 -11.38
C ALA A 115 1.18 27.98 -12.62
N LEU A 116 0.25 28.94 -12.73
CA LEU A 116 -0.74 29.00 -13.81
C LEU A 116 -0.18 29.70 -15.06
N GLU A 117 0.43 30.87 -14.91
CA GLU A 117 0.93 31.64 -16.06
C GLU A 117 2.18 31.02 -16.64
N ASN A 118 3.16 30.69 -15.80
CA ASN A 118 4.44 30.20 -16.27
C ASN A 118 4.56 28.66 -16.30
N LYS A 119 3.54 27.94 -15.82
CA LYS A 119 3.55 26.48 -15.67
C LYS A 119 4.78 25.95 -14.92
N TRP A 120 5.28 26.75 -13.96
CA TRP A 120 6.48 26.39 -13.22
C TRP A 120 6.20 25.31 -12.17
N GLY A 121 7.20 24.45 -11.96
CA GLY A 121 7.18 23.46 -10.89
C GLY A 121 7.59 24.06 -9.54
N ALA A 122 7.25 23.38 -8.43
CA ALA A 122 7.46 23.85 -7.07
C ALA A 122 8.89 24.36 -6.79
N ARG A 123 9.92 23.70 -7.32
CA ARG A 123 11.32 24.09 -7.11
C ARG A 123 11.65 25.45 -7.72
N LYS A 124 11.11 25.73 -8.91
CA LYS A 124 11.35 27.01 -9.59
C LYS A 124 10.59 28.13 -8.89
N ILE A 125 9.33 27.87 -8.51
CA ILE A 125 8.52 28.83 -7.74
C ILE A 125 9.18 29.14 -6.39
N HIS A 126 9.71 28.14 -5.71
CA HIS A 126 10.43 28.33 -4.45
C HIS A 126 11.68 29.22 -4.61
N ALA A 127 12.48 28.98 -5.68
CA ALA A 127 13.65 29.79 -5.96
C ALA A 127 13.27 31.25 -6.27
N GLU A 128 12.21 31.47 -7.04
CA GLU A 128 11.75 32.81 -7.40
C GLU A 128 11.19 33.57 -6.19
N LEU A 129 10.40 32.92 -5.35
CA LEU A 129 9.94 33.51 -4.07
C LEU A 129 11.12 33.92 -3.17
N GLY A 130 12.18 33.07 -3.15
CA GLY A 130 13.41 33.42 -2.42
C GLY A 130 14.10 34.67 -2.96
N LYS A 131 14.08 34.90 -4.27
CA LYS A 131 14.63 36.11 -4.89
C LYS A 131 13.76 37.35 -4.62
N LEU A 132 12.47 37.16 -4.40
CA LEU A 132 11.55 38.20 -3.96
C LEU A 132 11.59 38.45 -2.45
N GLY A 133 12.50 37.79 -1.72
CA GLY A 133 12.68 37.96 -0.28
C GLY A 133 11.73 37.15 0.61
N PHE A 134 10.90 36.26 0.02
CA PHE A 134 9.99 35.42 0.79
C PHE A 134 10.67 34.13 1.25
N THR A 135 10.72 33.92 2.57
CA THR A 135 11.25 32.67 3.17
C THR A 135 10.14 31.64 3.34
N VAL A 136 9.96 30.80 2.34
CA VAL A 136 8.94 29.72 2.32
C VAL A 136 9.59 28.39 2.06
N SER A 137 9.20 27.32 2.74
CA SER A 137 9.75 25.98 2.45
C SER A 137 9.18 25.41 1.16
N LEU A 138 9.98 24.59 0.47
CA LEU A 138 9.57 23.89 -0.75
C LEU A 138 8.29 23.05 -0.53
N ALA A 139 8.16 22.42 0.65
CA ALA A 139 6.97 21.65 1.01
C ALA A 139 5.72 22.54 1.11
N THR A 140 5.85 23.77 1.60
CA THR A 140 4.77 24.75 1.66
C THR A 140 4.37 25.19 0.25
N VAL A 141 5.32 25.53 -0.61
CA VAL A 141 5.05 25.85 -2.02
C VAL A 141 4.28 24.71 -2.69
N SER A 142 4.76 23.48 -2.55
CA SER A 142 4.10 22.30 -3.12
C SER A 142 2.67 22.07 -2.62
N ARG A 143 2.38 22.44 -1.36
CA ARG A 143 1.04 22.35 -0.76
C ARG A 143 0.05 23.35 -1.34
N TYR A 144 0.50 24.57 -1.61
CA TYR A 144 -0.35 25.66 -2.09
C TYR A 144 -0.40 25.75 -3.62
N MET A 145 0.46 25.01 -4.32
CA MET A 145 0.34 24.89 -5.78
C MET A 145 -1.05 24.35 -6.17
N PRO A 146 -1.64 24.90 -7.25
CA PRO A 146 -2.83 24.30 -7.85
C PRO A 146 -2.55 22.84 -8.14
N LYS A 147 -3.37 21.97 -7.58
CA LYS A 147 -3.33 20.56 -7.99
C LYS A 147 -3.76 20.55 -9.46
N HIS A 148 -2.83 20.24 -10.34
CA HIS A 148 -3.22 19.97 -11.72
C HIS A 148 -4.31 18.90 -11.67
N PRO A 149 -5.48 19.15 -12.30
CA PRO A 149 -6.45 18.07 -12.44
C PRO A 149 -5.69 16.90 -13.04
N ARG A 150 -5.64 15.78 -12.34
CA ARG A 150 -5.21 14.53 -12.97
C ARG A 150 -6.07 14.45 -14.22
N ASP A 151 -5.45 14.40 -15.38
CA ASP A 151 -6.18 14.35 -16.63
C ASP A 151 -7.01 13.04 -16.64
N ARG A 152 -8.17 13.12 -16.02
CA ARG A 152 -9.11 12.00 -15.93
C ARG A 152 -9.49 11.51 -17.33
N GLY A 153 -9.46 12.40 -18.32
CA GLY A 153 -9.75 12.05 -19.70
C GLY A 153 -8.68 11.13 -20.30
N LYS A 154 -7.39 11.32 -20.01
CA LYS A 154 -6.34 10.40 -20.43
C LYS A 154 -6.44 9.06 -19.71
N GLN A 155 -6.65 9.07 -18.40
CA GLN A 155 -6.85 7.85 -17.63
C GLN A 155 -8.09 7.07 -18.07
N GLN A 156 -9.19 7.76 -18.35
CA GLN A 156 -10.42 7.14 -18.85
C GLN A 156 -10.24 6.49 -20.22
N ARG A 157 -9.40 7.05 -21.10
CA ARG A 157 -9.10 6.44 -22.42
C ARG A 157 -8.19 5.23 -22.32
N TRP A 158 -7.22 5.23 -21.41
CA TRP A 158 -6.32 4.09 -21.19
C TRP A 158 -7.01 2.87 -20.59
N MET A 159 -7.97 3.07 -19.70
CA MET A 159 -8.68 1.95 -19.09
C MET A 159 -9.49 1.10 -20.07
N PRO A 160 -10.27 1.67 -21.03
CA PRO A 160 -10.85 0.91 -22.11
C PRO A 160 -9.82 0.24 -23.01
N PHE A 161 -8.72 0.95 -23.37
CA PHE A 161 -7.64 0.37 -24.15
C PHE A 161 -7.07 -0.89 -23.51
N PHE A 162 -6.67 -0.84 -22.23
CA PHE A 162 -6.20 -2.01 -21.49
C PHE A 162 -7.24 -3.13 -21.41
N ARG A 163 -8.50 -2.78 -21.34
CA ARG A 163 -9.57 -3.78 -21.22
C ARG A 163 -9.83 -4.48 -22.53
N ASN A 164 -9.77 -3.74 -23.64
CA ASN A 164 -10.09 -4.24 -24.97
C ASN A 164 -8.92 -4.98 -25.65
N HIS A 165 -7.68 -4.67 -25.28
CA HIS A 165 -6.47 -5.23 -25.91
C HIS A 165 -5.60 -6.00 -24.91
N ARG A 166 -6.18 -6.45 -23.80
CA ARG A 166 -5.43 -7.06 -22.70
C ARG A 166 -4.56 -8.23 -23.16
N ASP A 167 -5.07 -9.02 -24.07
CA ASP A 167 -4.46 -10.25 -24.56
C ASP A 167 -3.30 -9.97 -25.52
N GLY A 168 -3.31 -8.80 -26.18
CA GLY A 168 -2.29 -8.37 -27.11
C GLY A 168 -1.30 -7.36 -26.53
N ILE A 169 -1.31 -7.09 -25.24
CA ILE A 169 -0.41 -6.09 -24.62
C ILE A 169 0.71 -6.76 -23.86
N ALA A 170 1.95 -6.39 -24.19
CA ALA A 170 3.10 -6.60 -23.30
C ALA A 170 3.65 -5.24 -22.81
N ALA A 171 4.40 -5.29 -21.72
CA ALA A 171 5.10 -4.13 -21.18
C ALA A 171 6.56 -4.47 -20.94
N MET A 172 7.45 -3.51 -21.16
CA MET A 172 8.86 -3.64 -20.80
C MET A 172 9.31 -2.49 -19.91
N ASP A 173 10.28 -2.78 -19.07
CA ASP A 173 10.86 -1.79 -18.17
C ASP A 173 12.27 -2.18 -17.73
N PHE A 174 12.94 -1.24 -17.06
CA PHE A 174 14.23 -1.43 -16.42
C PHE A 174 14.14 -1.18 -14.92
N PHE A 175 14.92 -1.95 -14.17
CA PHE A 175 15.25 -1.57 -12.81
C PHE A 175 16.73 -1.80 -12.52
N VAL A 176 17.23 -1.17 -11.47
CA VAL A 176 18.65 -1.19 -11.13
C VAL A 176 18.86 -1.93 -9.82
N VAL A 177 19.93 -2.75 -9.79
CA VAL A 177 20.37 -3.50 -8.61
C VAL A 177 21.85 -3.22 -8.37
N PRO A 178 22.25 -2.71 -7.18
CA PRO A 178 23.66 -2.55 -6.84
C PRO A 178 24.28 -3.90 -6.47
N THR A 179 25.54 -4.10 -6.87
CA THR A 179 26.36 -5.23 -6.42
C THR A 179 27.04 -4.89 -5.08
N ILE A 180 27.66 -5.89 -4.45
CA ILE A 180 28.49 -5.73 -3.24
C ILE A 180 29.63 -4.72 -3.44
N THR A 181 30.09 -4.54 -4.68
CA THR A 181 31.13 -3.55 -5.04
C THR A 181 30.53 -2.21 -5.48
N PHE A 182 29.25 -1.98 -5.22
CA PHE A 182 28.49 -0.77 -5.62
C PHE A 182 28.43 -0.52 -7.14
N ARG A 183 28.77 -1.50 -7.97
CA ARG A 183 28.49 -1.44 -9.40
C ARG A 183 27.00 -1.61 -9.66
N LEU A 184 26.46 -0.83 -10.57
CA LEU A 184 25.03 -0.91 -10.93
C LEU A 184 24.82 -1.93 -12.04
N LEU A 185 23.93 -2.87 -11.79
CA LEU A 185 23.43 -3.80 -12.80
C LEU A 185 22.03 -3.36 -13.22
N TYR A 186 21.79 -3.38 -14.53
CA TYR A 186 20.53 -3.04 -15.14
C TYR A 186 19.80 -4.32 -15.50
N VAL A 187 18.62 -4.48 -14.96
CA VAL A 187 17.73 -5.59 -15.26
C VAL A 187 16.65 -5.11 -16.19
N TRP A 188 16.58 -5.69 -17.37
CA TRP A 188 15.53 -5.46 -18.34
C TRP A 188 14.60 -6.66 -18.38
N PHE A 189 13.31 -6.44 -18.55
CA PHE A 189 12.33 -7.51 -18.64
C PHE A 189 11.15 -7.10 -19.51
N VAL A 190 10.42 -8.11 -19.96
CA VAL A 190 9.15 -8.01 -20.65
C VAL A 190 8.11 -8.83 -19.92
N ILE A 191 6.95 -8.24 -19.67
CA ILE A 191 5.82 -8.86 -18.98
C ILE A 191 4.56 -8.77 -19.83
N ASP A 192 3.84 -9.86 -19.94
CA ASP A 192 2.51 -9.93 -20.54
C ASP A 192 1.45 -9.31 -19.62
N HIS A 193 0.51 -8.57 -20.17
CA HIS A 193 -0.56 -7.93 -19.40
C HIS A 193 -1.70 -8.85 -19.02
N GLU A 194 -2.00 -9.85 -19.84
CA GLU A 194 -3.12 -10.76 -19.63
C GLU A 194 -2.92 -11.60 -18.38
N ARG A 195 -1.90 -12.45 -18.42
CA ARG A 195 -1.58 -13.38 -17.35
C ARG A 195 -0.46 -12.91 -16.45
N ARG A 196 0.18 -11.78 -16.76
CA ARG A 196 1.33 -11.23 -16.01
C ARG A 196 2.55 -12.12 -16.05
N ARG A 197 2.67 -12.94 -17.07
CA ARG A 197 3.82 -13.81 -17.30
C ARG A 197 5.03 -12.97 -17.69
N ILE A 198 6.17 -13.27 -17.10
CA ILE A 198 7.45 -12.72 -17.57
C ILE A 198 7.85 -13.48 -18.79
N ILE A 199 7.86 -12.77 -19.93
CA ILE A 199 8.23 -13.34 -21.22
C ILE A 199 9.75 -13.49 -21.33
N HIS A 200 10.47 -12.43 -20.92
CA HIS A 200 11.92 -12.42 -20.97
C HIS A 200 12.49 -11.57 -19.84
N ILE A 201 13.69 -11.91 -19.38
CA ILE A 201 14.48 -11.13 -18.43
C ILE A 201 15.96 -11.29 -18.75
N ASN A 202 16.70 -10.18 -18.69
CA ASN A 202 18.14 -10.23 -18.79
C ASN A 202 18.80 -9.11 -17.98
N VAL A 203 20.09 -9.28 -17.70
CA VAL A 203 20.90 -8.38 -16.89
C VAL A 203 22.07 -7.89 -17.72
N THR A 204 22.42 -6.62 -17.57
CA THR A 204 23.61 -6.03 -18.19
C THR A 204 24.23 -4.95 -17.33
N THR A 205 25.52 -4.71 -17.48
CA THR A 205 26.21 -3.57 -16.91
C THR A 205 26.12 -2.33 -17.79
N ASN A 206 25.84 -2.51 -19.10
CA ASN A 206 25.83 -1.44 -20.09
C ASN A 206 24.57 -1.52 -20.99
N PRO A 207 23.44 -0.95 -20.55
CA PRO A 207 22.21 -0.97 -21.35
C PRO A 207 22.31 0.00 -22.52
N THR A 208 22.46 -0.51 -23.73
CA THR A 208 22.43 0.27 -24.98
C THR A 208 21.15 0.01 -25.77
N ALA A 209 20.76 0.94 -26.66
CA ALA A 209 19.62 0.73 -27.54
C ALA A 209 19.76 -0.55 -28.39
N GLN A 210 20.96 -0.80 -28.92
CA GLN A 210 21.26 -2.02 -29.68
C GLN A 210 21.07 -3.29 -28.83
N TRP A 211 21.52 -3.27 -27.58
CA TRP A 211 21.30 -4.38 -26.67
C TRP A 211 19.81 -4.62 -26.41
N VAL A 212 19.01 -3.56 -26.21
CA VAL A 212 17.54 -3.67 -26.05
C VAL A 212 16.90 -4.28 -27.29
N VAL A 213 17.28 -3.81 -28.47
CA VAL A 213 16.81 -4.38 -29.76
C VAL A 213 17.10 -5.86 -29.86
N GLN A 214 18.30 -6.28 -29.46
CA GLN A 214 18.65 -7.70 -29.44
C GLN A 214 17.78 -8.48 -28.44
N GLN A 215 17.53 -7.91 -27.25
CA GLN A 215 16.65 -8.58 -26.27
C GLN A 215 15.19 -8.66 -26.78
N LEU A 216 14.69 -7.65 -27.47
CA LEU A 216 13.36 -7.69 -28.09
C LEU A 216 13.22 -8.81 -29.10
N ARG A 217 14.22 -8.99 -29.97
CA ARG A 217 14.23 -10.10 -30.94
C ARG A 217 14.22 -11.48 -30.28
N VAL A 218 14.95 -11.62 -29.17
CA VAL A 218 14.95 -12.85 -28.39
C VAL A 218 13.62 -13.08 -27.68
N SER A 219 12.95 -12.01 -27.26
CA SER A 219 11.68 -12.08 -26.51
C SER A 219 10.50 -12.46 -27.40
N PHE A 220 10.53 -12.05 -28.66
CA PHE A 220 9.43 -12.19 -29.61
C PHE A 220 9.92 -12.86 -30.90
N PRO A 221 10.11 -14.18 -30.90
CA PRO A 221 10.29 -14.94 -32.14
C PRO A 221 8.99 -14.87 -32.95
N ASP A 222 9.11 -14.98 -34.26
CA ASP A 222 8.21 -14.55 -35.34
C ASP A 222 6.68 -14.69 -35.15
N ASP A 223 6.21 -15.63 -34.35
CA ASP A 223 4.77 -15.91 -34.20
C ASP A 223 4.17 -15.50 -32.84
N LEU A 224 4.96 -14.93 -31.91
CA LEU A 224 4.54 -14.65 -30.54
C LEU A 224 4.57 -13.17 -30.18
N ALA A 225 4.63 -12.30 -31.17
CA ALA A 225 4.69 -10.86 -30.95
C ALA A 225 3.35 -10.30 -30.43
N PRO A 226 3.34 -9.47 -29.37
CA PRO A 226 2.13 -8.80 -28.90
C PRO A 226 1.71 -7.73 -29.91
N GLU A 227 0.44 -7.37 -29.92
CA GLU A 227 -0.07 -6.26 -30.73
C GLU A 227 0.51 -4.90 -30.30
N TYR A 228 0.66 -4.72 -28.98
CA TYR A 228 1.16 -3.49 -28.38
C TYR A 228 2.27 -3.77 -27.36
N LEU A 229 3.31 -2.94 -27.40
CA LEU A 229 4.37 -2.95 -26.38
C LEU A 229 4.41 -1.60 -25.67
N ILE A 230 4.17 -1.63 -24.35
CA ILE A 230 4.19 -0.44 -23.51
C ILE A 230 5.58 -0.28 -22.88
N PHE A 231 6.11 0.92 -22.90
CA PHE A 231 7.37 1.28 -22.25
C PHE A 231 7.40 2.75 -21.86
N ASP A 232 8.28 3.08 -20.90
CA ASP A 232 8.35 4.44 -20.38
C ASP A 232 8.90 5.43 -21.42
N ASN A 233 8.31 6.62 -21.40
CA ASN A 233 8.77 7.74 -22.24
C ASN A 233 9.88 8.56 -21.56
N ASP A 234 10.44 8.10 -20.44
CA ASP A 234 11.41 8.88 -19.69
C ASP A 234 12.76 8.93 -20.42
N THR A 235 12.98 10.04 -21.06
CA THR A 235 14.33 10.53 -21.42
C THR A 235 15.09 11.04 -20.19
N ARG A 236 14.51 10.98 -18.99
CA ARG A 236 15.09 11.46 -17.74
C ARG A 236 15.16 10.34 -16.70
N PRO A 237 16.27 10.19 -15.97
CA PRO A 237 16.36 9.21 -14.88
C PRO A 237 15.28 9.48 -13.84
N THR A 238 14.51 8.46 -13.48
CA THR A 238 13.53 8.49 -12.39
C THR A 238 14.22 8.92 -11.08
N GLN A 239 13.51 9.59 -10.17
CA GLN A 239 14.09 10.08 -8.89
C GLN A 239 14.73 8.98 -8.02
N SER A 240 14.38 7.71 -8.20
CA SER A 240 15.07 6.57 -7.57
C SER A 240 16.44 6.28 -8.19
N GLN A 241 16.77 6.86 -9.34
CA GLN A 241 18.09 6.80 -9.98
C GLN A 241 19.00 7.97 -9.55
N ALA A 242 18.51 8.89 -8.75
CA ALA A 242 19.22 10.09 -8.33
C ALA A 242 20.33 9.85 -7.28
N LEU A 243 20.59 8.61 -6.85
CA LEU A 243 21.73 8.27 -6.00
C LEU A 243 23.06 8.13 -6.76
N GLY A 244 23.04 8.30 -8.06
CA GLY A 244 24.27 8.33 -8.86
C GLY A 244 24.13 9.28 -10.03
N LYS A 245 25.12 10.15 -10.23
CA LYS A 245 25.27 11.09 -11.36
C LYS A 245 25.41 10.40 -12.73
N LEU A 246 24.85 9.22 -12.94
CA LEU A 246 24.85 8.53 -14.22
C LEU A 246 23.65 9.00 -15.05
N ARG A 247 23.93 9.85 -16.03
CA ARG A 247 23.04 10.05 -17.17
C ARG A 247 23.01 8.74 -17.95
N LEU A 248 21.95 7.93 -17.79
CA LEU A 248 21.67 6.92 -18.79
C LEU A 248 21.40 7.65 -20.11
N PRO A 249 22.06 7.27 -21.21
CA PRO A 249 21.65 7.71 -22.53
C PRO A 249 20.19 7.33 -22.72
N ALA A 250 19.46 8.03 -23.58
CA ALA A 250 18.06 7.71 -23.90
C ALA A 250 18.01 6.29 -24.50
N ILE A 251 17.87 5.29 -23.59
CA ILE A 251 17.92 3.87 -23.96
C ILE A 251 16.77 3.54 -24.90
N PHE A 252 15.62 4.18 -24.69
CA PHE A 252 14.46 4.08 -25.57
C PHE A 252 14.50 5.17 -26.66
N SER A 253 15.58 5.19 -27.43
CA SER A 253 15.73 6.07 -28.58
C SER A 253 14.71 5.78 -29.70
N GLY A 254 14.69 6.63 -30.76
CA GLY A 254 13.88 6.37 -31.94
C GLY A 254 14.14 4.99 -32.54
N ASP A 255 15.39 4.52 -32.50
CA ASP A 255 15.83 3.22 -33.06
C ASP A 255 15.12 2.03 -32.39
N VAL A 256 14.86 2.10 -31.07
CA VAL A 256 14.12 1.06 -30.37
C VAL A 256 12.65 1.03 -30.82
N SER A 257 12.02 2.19 -31.01
CA SER A 257 10.65 2.26 -31.53
C SER A 257 10.54 1.71 -32.94
N THR A 258 11.44 2.10 -33.82
CA THR A 258 11.51 1.58 -35.20
C THR A 258 11.75 0.06 -35.23
N SER A 259 12.60 -0.44 -34.31
CA SER A 259 12.82 -1.88 -34.17
C SER A 259 11.61 -2.62 -33.68
N ILE A 260 10.83 -2.04 -32.76
CA ILE A 260 9.55 -2.61 -32.30
C ILE A 260 8.56 -2.69 -33.46
N GLU A 261 8.45 -1.63 -34.25
CA GLU A 261 7.60 -1.57 -35.46
C GLU A 261 8.02 -2.62 -36.51
N SER A 262 9.31 -2.84 -36.67
CA SER A 262 9.83 -3.85 -37.61
C SER A 262 9.50 -5.29 -37.18
N LEU A 263 9.19 -5.52 -35.93
CA LEU A 263 8.67 -6.80 -35.38
C LEU A 263 7.13 -6.92 -35.51
N GLY A 264 6.45 -6.00 -36.18
CA GLY A 264 5.00 -5.97 -36.32
C GLY A 264 4.27 -5.49 -35.05
N ILE A 265 4.99 -4.98 -34.05
CA ILE A 265 4.44 -4.56 -32.76
C ILE A 265 4.19 -3.04 -32.79
N THR A 266 3.05 -2.61 -32.29
CA THR A 266 2.76 -1.18 -32.14
C THR A 266 3.36 -0.62 -30.84
N PRO A 267 4.36 0.28 -30.88
CA PRO A 267 4.95 0.87 -29.68
C PRO A 267 3.98 1.85 -29.00
N LYS A 268 3.82 1.73 -27.70
CA LYS A 268 3.00 2.62 -26.86
C LYS A 268 3.85 3.22 -25.74
N ARG A 269 4.34 4.43 -25.96
CA ARG A 269 5.06 5.18 -24.93
C ARG A 269 4.12 5.72 -23.88
N THR A 270 4.50 5.61 -22.61
CA THR A 270 3.74 6.22 -21.51
C THR A 270 3.75 7.75 -21.63
N ALA A 271 2.69 8.39 -21.16
CA ALA A 271 2.66 9.85 -21.09
C ALA A 271 3.58 10.35 -19.98
N PHE A 272 4.12 11.53 -20.13
CA PHE A 272 4.99 12.15 -19.14
C PHE A 272 4.31 12.17 -17.75
N ARG A 273 5.00 11.70 -16.71
CA ARG A 273 4.50 11.60 -15.33
C ARG A 273 3.23 10.74 -15.16
N SER A 274 3.09 9.71 -15.95
CA SER A 274 1.94 8.80 -15.91
C SER A 274 2.35 7.35 -15.62
N PRO A 275 2.99 7.06 -14.46
CA PRO A 275 3.51 5.73 -14.13
C PRO A 275 2.42 4.66 -14.15
N TRP A 276 1.18 5.02 -13.81
CA TRP A 276 0.04 4.10 -13.84
C TRP A 276 -0.20 3.44 -15.21
N GLN A 277 0.34 3.99 -16.30
CA GLN A 277 0.25 3.41 -17.65
C GLN A 277 1.16 2.18 -17.80
N ASN A 278 2.24 2.08 -17.01
CA ASN A 278 3.10 0.90 -16.94
C ASN A 278 2.97 0.17 -15.59
N GLY A 279 1.83 0.30 -14.94
CA GLY A 279 1.61 -0.19 -13.58
C GLY A 279 1.74 -1.71 -13.40
N THR A 280 1.67 -2.51 -14.46
CA THR A 280 1.92 -3.96 -14.42
C THR A 280 3.42 -4.23 -14.24
N ALA A 281 4.27 -3.59 -15.03
CA ALA A 281 5.72 -3.69 -14.92
C ALA A 281 6.24 -3.14 -13.59
N GLU A 282 5.80 -1.93 -13.18
CA GLU A 282 6.19 -1.35 -11.88
C GLU A 282 5.83 -2.25 -10.70
N ARG A 283 4.66 -2.87 -10.74
CA ARG A 283 4.22 -3.80 -9.68
C ARG A 283 5.09 -5.04 -9.62
N TRP A 284 5.49 -5.57 -10.77
CA TRP A 284 6.40 -6.71 -10.82
C TRP A 284 7.78 -6.34 -10.27
N VAL A 285 8.34 -5.17 -10.65
CA VAL A 285 9.59 -4.66 -10.07
C VAL A 285 9.51 -4.58 -8.54
N GLY A 286 8.41 -4.03 -8.02
CA GLY A 286 8.18 -3.96 -6.58
C GLY A 286 8.09 -5.34 -5.92
N SER A 287 7.52 -6.34 -6.59
CA SER A 287 7.47 -7.73 -6.09
C SER A 287 8.86 -8.37 -6.13
N CYS A 288 9.56 -8.27 -7.25
CA CYS A 288 10.90 -8.83 -7.43
C CYS A 288 11.89 -8.26 -6.39
N LYS A 289 11.83 -6.96 -6.12
CA LYS A 289 12.66 -6.35 -5.08
C LYS A 289 12.35 -6.92 -3.71
N ARG A 290 11.12 -6.85 -3.26
CA ARG A 290 10.71 -7.32 -1.93
C ARG A 290 10.86 -8.83 -1.72
N GLU A 291 10.66 -9.61 -2.76
CA GLU A 291 10.63 -11.07 -2.65
C GLU A 291 12.02 -11.71 -2.86
N VAL A 292 12.94 -11.02 -3.52
CA VAL A 292 14.27 -11.58 -3.84
C VAL A 292 15.41 -10.60 -3.58
N VAL A 293 15.40 -9.44 -4.27
CA VAL A 293 16.58 -8.56 -4.32
C VAL A 293 16.93 -8.01 -2.95
N ASP A 294 15.93 -7.66 -2.13
CA ASP A 294 16.12 -7.10 -0.78
C ASP A 294 16.64 -8.15 0.24
N HIS A 295 16.64 -9.43 -0.13
CA HIS A 295 17.08 -10.54 0.71
C HIS A 295 18.46 -11.11 0.33
N VAL A 296 19.07 -10.62 -0.75
CA VAL A 296 20.31 -11.19 -1.29
C VAL A 296 21.32 -10.09 -1.60
N ILE A 297 22.57 -10.32 -1.20
CA ILE A 297 23.69 -9.46 -1.61
C ILE A 297 24.16 -9.95 -2.99
N VAL A 298 23.95 -9.13 -4.01
CA VAL A 298 24.35 -9.45 -5.38
C VAL A 298 25.86 -9.30 -5.57
N LEU A 299 26.52 -10.34 -6.00
CA LEU A 299 27.96 -10.39 -6.20
C LEU A 299 28.36 -9.83 -7.58
N ASN A 300 27.74 -10.33 -8.64
CA ASN A 300 28.03 -9.98 -10.02
C ASN A 300 26.81 -10.21 -10.91
N GLU A 301 26.99 -9.95 -12.21
CA GLU A 301 25.93 -10.08 -13.22
C GLU A 301 25.39 -11.50 -13.35
N ASP A 302 26.27 -12.50 -13.37
CA ASP A 302 25.86 -13.91 -13.51
C ASP A 302 25.12 -14.43 -12.28
N HIS A 303 25.52 -13.97 -11.09
CA HIS A 303 24.80 -14.28 -9.86
C HIS A 303 23.38 -13.71 -9.92
N LEU A 304 23.21 -12.43 -10.28
CA LEU A 304 21.90 -11.82 -10.40
C LEU A 304 21.06 -12.47 -11.49
N ARG A 305 21.68 -12.80 -12.65
CA ARG A 305 21.00 -13.45 -13.76
C ARG A 305 20.44 -14.83 -13.37
N ARG A 306 21.24 -15.63 -12.66
CA ARG A 306 20.80 -16.93 -12.15
C ARG A 306 19.66 -16.80 -11.17
N LEU A 307 19.79 -15.92 -10.19
CA LEU A 307 18.78 -15.66 -9.16
C LEU A 307 17.44 -15.22 -9.77
N LEU A 308 17.49 -14.30 -10.72
CA LEU A 308 16.29 -13.82 -11.41
C LEU A 308 15.65 -14.88 -12.30
N ARG A 309 16.42 -15.75 -12.93
CA ARG A 309 15.86 -16.88 -13.70
C ARG A 309 15.12 -17.86 -12.80
N GLU A 310 15.70 -18.24 -11.66
CA GLU A 310 15.03 -19.08 -10.67
C GLU A 310 13.73 -18.43 -10.16
N TYR A 311 13.78 -17.13 -9.86
CA TYR A 311 12.61 -16.39 -9.42
C TYR A 311 11.53 -16.30 -10.51
N VAL A 312 11.89 -16.04 -11.75
CA VAL A 312 10.93 -15.99 -12.87
C VAL A 312 10.28 -17.34 -13.12
N THR A 313 11.03 -18.45 -13.02
CA THR A 313 10.46 -19.79 -13.10
C THR A 313 9.42 -20.03 -12.00
N TYR A 314 9.75 -19.71 -10.75
CA TYR A 314 8.81 -19.78 -9.63
C TYR A 314 7.61 -18.83 -9.83
N TYR A 315 7.87 -17.59 -10.24
CA TYR A 315 6.85 -16.57 -10.47
C TYR A 315 5.84 -16.98 -11.53
N ASN A 316 6.31 -17.51 -12.66
CA ASN A 316 5.46 -17.89 -13.79
C ASN A 316 4.69 -19.20 -13.53
N ALA A 317 5.34 -20.22 -13.01
CA ALA A 317 4.77 -21.56 -12.94
C ALA A 317 4.06 -21.87 -11.60
N GLU A 318 4.49 -21.24 -10.50
CA GLU A 318 4.10 -21.70 -9.17
C GLU A 318 3.43 -20.61 -8.30
N ARG A 319 3.79 -19.35 -8.49
CA ARG A 319 3.32 -18.24 -7.67
C ARG A 319 1.89 -17.85 -8.02
N VAL A 320 0.98 -18.03 -7.09
CA VAL A 320 -0.41 -17.63 -7.26
C VAL A 320 -0.56 -16.10 -7.16
N HIS A 321 -1.23 -15.50 -8.13
CA HIS A 321 -1.55 -14.08 -8.19
C HIS A 321 -3.01 -13.83 -7.82
N THR A 322 -3.25 -12.92 -6.89
CA THR A 322 -4.58 -12.61 -6.37
C THR A 322 -5.59 -12.16 -7.44
N VAL A 323 -5.13 -11.48 -8.49
CA VAL A 323 -6.01 -10.94 -9.54
C VAL A 323 -6.44 -12.02 -10.54
N ILE A 324 -5.51 -12.88 -10.96
CA ILE A 324 -5.83 -13.98 -11.89
C ILE A 324 -6.23 -15.25 -11.13
N ARG A 325 -6.03 -15.30 -9.80
CA ARG A 325 -6.31 -16.44 -8.90
C ARG A 325 -5.60 -17.72 -9.29
N ASP A 326 -4.48 -17.58 -9.97
CA ASP A 326 -3.68 -18.67 -10.51
C ASP A 326 -2.22 -18.22 -10.68
N ALA A 327 -1.34 -19.13 -11.06
CA ALA A 327 -0.03 -18.79 -11.59
C ALA A 327 -0.14 -18.28 -13.03
N PRO A 328 0.79 -17.44 -13.53
CA PRO A 328 0.80 -16.98 -14.92
C PRO A 328 0.68 -18.09 -15.95
N GLU A 329 1.37 -19.21 -15.78
CA GLU A 329 1.36 -20.35 -16.68
C GLU A 329 0.28 -21.40 -16.36
N ALA A 330 -0.70 -21.06 -15.53
CA ALA A 330 -1.78 -21.92 -15.08
C ALA A 330 -1.28 -23.18 -14.32
N ARG A 331 -1.41 -23.14 -13.00
CA ARG A 331 -1.03 -24.27 -12.16
C ARG A 331 -2.21 -25.24 -11.98
N ALA A 332 -1.98 -26.50 -12.25
CA ALA A 332 -2.98 -27.53 -12.02
C ALA A 332 -3.33 -27.64 -10.52
N ILE A 333 -4.61 -27.91 -10.24
CA ILE A 333 -5.07 -28.22 -8.89
C ILE A 333 -4.61 -29.64 -8.57
N GLU A 334 -3.86 -29.79 -7.48
CA GLU A 334 -3.39 -31.09 -7.02
C GLU A 334 -4.46 -31.76 -6.16
N GLU A 335 -4.84 -32.96 -6.51
CA GLU A 335 -5.74 -33.78 -5.71
C GLU A 335 -4.98 -34.40 -4.52
N ARG A 336 -5.62 -34.45 -3.36
CA ARG A 336 -5.04 -35.08 -2.19
C ARG A 336 -4.95 -36.59 -2.38
N PRO A 337 -3.73 -37.21 -2.39
CA PRO A 337 -3.55 -38.59 -2.74
C PRO A 337 -4.14 -39.57 -1.70
N SER A 338 -4.22 -39.19 -0.44
CA SER A 338 -4.88 -39.96 0.62
C SER A 338 -5.35 -39.07 1.76
N PRO A 339 -6.33 -39.49 2.58
CA PRO A 339 -6.79 -38.69 3.73
C PRO A 339 -5.69 -38.37 4.77
N SER A 340 -4.64 -39.19 4.81
CA SER A 340 -3.49 -39.02 5.71
C SER A 340 -2.33 -38.24 5.10
N ALA A 341 -2.40 -37.84 3.82
CA ALA A 341 -1.34 -37.09 3.18
C ALA A 341 -1.19 -35.70 3.83
N ASN A 342 0.04 -35.30 4.07
CA ASN A 342 0.40 -34.00 4.62
C ASN A 342 0.93 -33.09 3.54
N VAL A 343 0.65 -31.80 3.67
CA VAL A 343 1.20 -30.77 2.78
C VAL A 343 2.69 -30.61 3.04
N VAL A 344 3.50 -30.66 1.98
CA VAL A 344 4.97 -30.51 2.02
C VAL A 344 5.36 -29.19 1.37
N GLY A 345 6.23 -28.43 2.02
CA GLY A 345 6.82 -27.21 1.48
C GLY A 345 8.08 -27.55 0.69
N LEU A 346 8.05 -27.34 -0.61
CA LEU A 346 9.19 -27.53 -1.51
C LEU A 346 9.93 -26.19 -1.68
N PRO A 347 11.20 -26.08 -1.26
CA PRO A 347 11.92 -24.80 -1.33
C PRO A 347 12.16 -24.37 -2.78
N ARG A 348 12.09 -23.05 -2.99
CA ARG A 348 12.33 -22.37 -4.26
C ARG A 348 13.22 -21.15 -4.02
N VAL A 349 13.91 -20.71 -5.07
CA VAL A 349 14.77 -19.51 -5.04
C VAL A 349 15.73 -19.53 -3.84
N GLY A 350 16.48 -20.62 -3.73
CA GLY A 350 17.44 -20.80 -2.63
C GLY A 350 16.78 -20.89 -1.23
N GLY A 351 15.49 -21.26 -1.13
CA GLY A 351 14.75 -21.35 0.13
C GLY A 351 14.03 -20.08 0.54
N LEU A 352 14.11 -18.99 -0.23
CA LEU A 352 13.36 -17.76 0.03
C LEU A 352 11.85 -17.95 -0.15
N HIS A 353 11.46 -18.86 -1.02
CA HIS A 353 10.05 -19.18 -1.29
C HIS A 353 9.81 -20.69 -1.20
N HIS A 354 8.54 -21.05 -1.11
CA HIS A 354 8.13 -22.46 -1.08
C HIS A 354 6.93 -22.68 -2.02
N ARG A 355 6.97 -23.78 -2.74
CA ARG A 355 5.79 -24.38 -3.34
C ARG A 355 5.22 -25.39 -2.37
N TYR A 356 3.92 -25.35 -2.16
CA TYR A 356 3.23 -26.36 -1.35
C TYR A 356 2.56 -27.39 -2.25
N ALA A 357 2.80 -28.67 -1.95
CA ALA A 357 2.25 -29.84 -2.64
C ALA A 357 1.81 -30.89 -1.61
N TRP A 358 1.01 -31.87 -2.06
CA TRP A 358 0.63 -33.01 -1.22
C TRP A 358 1.73 -34.04 -1.17
#